data_e3a4f88d77837ad90d0b59d8787c6826
#
_entry.id   e3a4f88d77837ad90d0b59d8787c6826
#
_cell.length_a   1.000
_cell.length_b   1.000
_cell.length_c   1.000
_cell.angle_alpha   90.00
_cell.angle_beta   90.00
_cell.angle_gamma   90.00
#
_symmetry.space_group_name_H-M   'P 1'
#
loop_
_entity.id
_entity.type
_entity.pdbx_description
1 polymer ?
#
loop_
_entity_poly.entity_id
_entity_poly.type
_entity_poly.pdbx_seq_one_letter_code
_entity_poly.pdbx_strand_id
1 'polypeptide(L)'
;MTLKTFFNFTRIQTLPAALLSPIAGCLFAFWYFGSFHFWPTLLFFIGLASINLFVSAWNNLMDYQKALDPEYKKWNIIVAKSINPKLALNICLALLAIDVLVGLIVLSLTNLAILPIGGLCFLIAIFYTYGPFAFSRFPLGEILAGLCEGFFGFFLTVYINSYDKGYFFINFDRNWSMTWTWDFKILLPILLVGLMCFVQNFNIMFSDNICDLEQDIRN
;
A
#
# COMPACT_ATOMS: atom_id res chain seq x y z
N MET A 1 -3.00 -14.66 -21.20
CA MET A 1 -2.53 -13.27 -21.03
C MET A 1 -1.01 -13.23 -21.19
N THR A 2 -0.47 -12.26 -21.93
CA THR A 2 1.00 -12.10 -22.05
C THR A 2 1.56 -11.38 -20.83
N LEU A 3 2.86 -11.50 -20.57
CA LEU A 3 3.54 -10.77 -19.47
C LEU A 3 3.38 -9.26 -19.62
N LYS A 4 3.49 -8.73 -20.84
CA LYS A 4 3.25 -7.30 -21.13
C LYS A 4 1.82 -6.87 -20.77
N THR A 5 0.83 -7.70 -21.07
CA THR A 5 -0.57 -7.43 -20.72
C THR A 5 -0.79 -7.45 -19.22
N PHE A 6 -0.13 -8.37 -18.49
CA PHE A 6 -0.15 -8.41 -17.03
C PHE A 6 0.42 -7.12 -16.42
N PHE A 7 1.60 -6.70 -16.86
CA PHE A 7 2.22 -5.47 -16.35
C PHE A 7 1.40 -4.21 -16.66
N ASN A 8 0.76 -4.15 -17.82
CA ASN A 8 -0.15 -3.05 -18.15
C ASN A 8 -1.40 -3.07 -17.27
N PHE A 9 -1.96 -4.26 -17.00
CA PHE A 9 -3.15 -4.41 -16.15
C PHE A 9 -2.89 -4.06 -14.69
N THR A 10 -1.71 -4.40 -14.18
CA THR A 10 -1.29 -4.11 -12.79
C THR A 10 -0.59 -2.77 -12.65
N ARG A 11 -0.43 -1.97 -13.74
CA ARG A 11 0.27 -0.67 -13.76
C ARG A 11 1.63 -0.73 -13.04
N ILE A 12 2.48 -1.71 -13.39
CA ILE A 12 3.79 -1.91 -12.74
C ILE A 12 4.68 -0.65 -12.72
N GLN A 13 4.44 0.29 -13.61
CA GLN A 13 5.15 1.58 -13.66
C GLN A 13 4.92 2.46 -12.41
N THR A 14 3.89 2.20 -11.59
CA THR A 14 3.63 2.93 -10.34
C THR A 14 4.49 2.40 -9.18
N LEU A 15 4.99 1.17 -9.29
CA LEU A 15 5.75 0.51 -8.23
C LEU A 15 7.01 1.28 -7.78
N PRO A 16 7.84 1.89 -8.66
CA PRO A 16 8.98 2.67 -8.20
C PRO A 16 8.59 3.82 -7.26
N ALA A 17 7.48 4.52 -7.52
CA ALA A 17 7.00 5.59 -6.65
C ALA A 17 6.59 5.06 -5.27
N ALA A 18 5.85 3.94 -5.22
CA ALA A 18 5.42 3.29 -3.99
C ALA A 18 6.59 2.78 -3.13
N LEU A 19 7.75 2.46 -3.74
CA LEU A 19 8.93 1.96 -3.04
C LEU A 19 9.85 3.05 -2.48
N LEU A 20 9.69 4.32 -2.86
CA LEU A 20 10.57 5.41 -2.41
C LEU A 20 10.55 5.58 -0.89
N SER A 21 9.37 5.65 -0.28
CA SER A 21 9.21 5.81 1.17
C SER A 21 9.73 4.61 1.96
N PRO A 22 9.47 3.34 1.58
CA PRO A 22 10.09 2.18 2.17
C PRO A 22 11.63 2.17 2.06
N ILE A 23 12.20 2.55 0.91
CA ILE A 23 13.65 2.66 0.76
C ILE A 23 14.22 3.72 1.71
N ALA A 24 13.58 4.89 1.81
CA ALA A 24 13.94 5.91 2.78
C ALA A 24 13.85 5.38 4.22
N GLY A 25 12.86 4.54 4.53
CA GLY A 25 12.70 3.87 5.80
C GLY A 25 13.86 2.93 6.14
N CYS A 26 14.34 2.15 5.16
CA CYS A 26 15.53 1.31 5.33
C CYS A 26 16.78 2.14 5.64
N LEU A 27 17.02 3.22 4.88
CA LEU A 27 18.14 4.11 5.08
C LEU A 27 18.09 4.79 6.44
N PHE A 28 16.90 5.25 6.85
CA PHE A 28 16.68 5.86 8.16
C PHE A 28 16.96 4.86 9.29
N ALA A 29 16.42 3.65 9.21
CA ALA A 29 16.63 2.62 10.22
C ALA A 29 18.12 2.25 10.38
N PHE A 30 18.82 2.10 9.25
CA PHE A 30 20.24 1.85 9.25
C PHE A 30 21.03 3.00 9.88
N TRP A 31 20.71 4.25 9.52
CA TRP A 31 21.40 5.42 10.04
C TRP A 31 21.10 5.67 11.51
N TYR A 32 19.81 5.61 11.92
CA TYR A 32 19.36 6.02 13.25
C TYR A 32 19.53 4.93 14.31
N PHE A 33 19.25 3.68 13.94
CA PHE A 33 19.31 2.53 14.86
C PHE A 33 20.55 1.65 14.67
N GLY A 34 21.29 1.82 13.58
CA GLY A 34 22.39 0.91 13.20
C GLY A 34 21.88 -0.51 12.91
N SER A 35 20.61 -0.67 12.51
CA SER A 35 19.93 -1.96 12.41
C SER A 35 19.32 -2.17 11.03
N PHE A 36 19.45 -3.40 10.52
CA PHE A 36 18.83 -3.83 9.27
C PHE A 36 18.51 -5.33 9.32
N HIS A 37 17.23 -5.67 9.20
CA HIS A 37 16.75 -7.04 9.20
C HIS A 37 16.38 -7.48 7.79
N PHE A 38 17.29 -8.13 7.08
CA PHE A 38 17.17 -8.47 5.66
C PHE A 38 15.89 -9.24 5.31
N TRP A 39 15.63 -10.38 5.98
CA TRP A 39 14.50 -11.24 5.62
C TRP A 39 13.13 -10.61 5.86
N PRO A 40 12.85 -10.03 7.05
CA PRO A 40 11.58 -9.31 7.24
C PRO A 40 11.39 -8.15 6.25
N THR A 41 12.47 -7.41 5.95
CA THR A 41 12.45 -6.31 4.98
C THR A 41 12.16 -6.81 3.57
N LEU A 42 12.84 -7.86 3.10
CA LEU A 42 12.60 -8.43 1.77
C LEU A 42 11.16 -8.89 1.62
N LEU A 43 10.62 -9.61 2.60
CA LEU A 43 9.23 -10.05 2.62
C LEU A 43 8.27 -8.86 2.60
N PHE A 44 8.53 -7.84 3.40
CA PHE A 44 7.71 -6.63 3.42
C PHE A 44 7.69 -5.92 2.04
N PHE A 45 8.83 -5.84 1.34
CA PHE A 45 8.89 -5.28 -0.01
C PHE A 45 8.12 -6.14 -1.04
N ILE A 46 8.12 -7.47 -0.88
CA ILE A 46 7.28 -8.36 -1.70
C ILE A 46 5.79 -8.09 -1.45
N GLY A 47 5.38 -7.94 -0.18
CA GLY A 47 4.01 -7.57 0.19
C GLY A 47 3.63 -6.20 -0.39
N LEU A 48 4.47 -5.16 -0.19
CA LEU A 48 4.23 -3.83 -0.76
C LEU A 48 4.09 -3.86 -2.29
N ALA A 49 4.93 -4.62 -2.98
CA ALA A 49 4.80 -4.78 -4.42
C ALA A 49 3.48 -5.46 -4.77
N SER A 50 3.11 -6.51 -4.06
CA SER A 50 1.87 -7.26 -4.29
C SER A 50 0.63 -6.39 -4.08
N ILE A 51 0.56 -5.64 -2.98
CA ILE A 51 -0.60 -4.77 -2.67
C ILE A 51 -0.68 -3.58 -3.65
N ASN A 52 0.44 -2.97 -4.08
CA ASN A 52 0.44 -1.91 -5.07
C ASN A 52 -0.09 -2.40 -6.43
N LEU A 53 0.39 -3.58 -6.88
CA LEU A 53 -0.10 -4.22 -8.10
C LEU A 53 -1.57 -4.62 -7.97
N PHE A 54 -2.00 -5.09 -6.79
CA PHE A 54 -3.39 -5.40 -6.50
C PHE A 54 -4.29 -4.18 -6.61
N VAL A 55 -3.96 -3.07 -5.94
CA VAL A 55 -4.77 -1.84 -5.96
C VAL A 55 -4.97 -1.35 -7.39
N SER A 56 -3.91 -1.34 -8.20
CA SER A 56 -3.95 -0.92 -9.60
C SER A 56 -4.82 -1.85 -10.46
N ALA A 57 -4.66 -3.17 -10.31
CA ALA A 57 -5.46 -4.17 -11.01
C ALA A 57 -6.93 -4.13 -10.59
N TRP A 58 -7.17 -3.95 -9.28
CA TRP A 58 -8.49 -3.85 -8.69
C TRP A 58 -9.25 -2.60 -9.16
N ASN A 59 -8.54 -1.45 -9.25
CA ASN A 59 -9.09 -0.24 -9.84
C ASN A 59 -9.54 -0.48 -11.29
N ASN A 60 -8.67 -1.02 -12.13
CA ASN A 60 -8.99 -1.35 -13.54
C ASN A 60 -10.20 -2.29 -13.65
N LEU A 61 -10.33 -3.28 -12.75
CA LEU A 61 -11.45 -4.21 -12.74
C LEU A 61 -12.76 -3.54 -12.29
N MET A 62 -12.71 -2.70 -11.27
CA MET A 62 -13.88 -1.97 -10.77
C MET A 62 -14.38 -0.94 -11.80
N ASP A 63 -13.48 -0.21 -12.45
CA ASP A 63 -13.81 0.73 -13.51
C ASP A 63 -14.47 0.00 -14.70
N TYR A 64 -13.96 -1.17 -15.08
CA TYR A 64 -14.60 -2.01 -16.11
C TYR A 64 -16.03 -2.40 -15.74
N GLN A 65 -16.28 -2.73 -14.47
CA GLN A 65 -17.62 -3.16 -14.02
C GLN A 65 -18.60 -2.01 -13.86
N LYS A 66 -18.12 -0.83 -13.43
CA LYS A 66 -18.95 0.31 -13.02
C LYS A 66 -19.06 1.40 -14.09
N ALA A 67 -18.26 1.37 -15.16
CA ALA A 67 -18.27 2.38 -16.22
C ALA A 67 -19.66 2.51 -16.85
N LEU A 68 -20.23 3.69 -16.76
CA LEU A 68 -21.55 4.04 -17.31
C LEU A 68 -21.43 4.44 -18.78
N ASP A 69 -20.36 5.14 -19.17
CA ASP A 69 -20.12 5.55 -20.54
C ASP A 69 -19.49 4.43 -21.38
N PRO A 70 -20.16 3.99 -22.49
CA PRO A 70 -19.60 2.97 -23.39
C PRO A 70 -18.30 3.40 -24.08
N GLU A 71 -18.06 4.71 -24.30
CA GLU A 71 -16.82 5.20 -24.89
C GLU A 71 -15.67 5.14 -23.90
N TYR A 72 -15.89 5.57 -22.67
CA TYR A 72 -14.92 5.42 -21.58
C TYR A 72 -14.54 3.95 -21.35
N LYS A 73 -15.53 3.05 -21.40
CA LYS A 73 -15.29 1.61 -21.24
C LYS A 73 -14.31 1.03 -22.28
N LYS A 74 -14.26 1.58 -23.50
CA LYS A 74 -13.31 1.15 -24.54
C LYS A 74 -11.85 1.41 -24.17
N TRP A 75 -11.58 2.44 -23.38
CA TRP A 75 -10.22 2.80 -22.93
C TRP A 75 -9.75 1.93 -21.77
N ASN A 76 -10.66 1.28 -21.06
CA ASN A 76 -10.26 0.37 -19.98
C ASN A 76 -9.39 -0.77 -20.51
N ILE A 77 -8.31 -1.07 -19.82
CA ILE A 77 -7.30 -2.06 -20.23
C ILE A 77 -7.89 -3.46 -20.43
N ILE A 78 -8.95 -3.81 -19.69
CA ILE A 78 -9.65 -5.12 -19.81
C ILE A 78 -10.28 -5.24 -21.20
N VAL A 79 -10.94 -4.19 -21.68
CA VAL A 79 -11.54 -4.15 -23.01
C VAL A 79 -10.46 -4.01 -24.08
N ALA A 80 -9.57 -3.03 -23.94
CA ALA A 80 -8.53 -2.70 -24.92
C ALA A 80 -7.58 -3.89 -25.21
N LYS A 81 -7.37 -4.77 -24.23
CA LYS A 81 -6.51 -5.96 -24.36
C LYS A 81 -7.30 -7.28 -24.33
N SER A 82 -8.62 -7.23 -24.40
CA SER A 82 -9.53 -8.39 -24.39
C SER A 82 -9.21 -9.37 -23.24
N ILE A 83 -8.99 -8.81 -22.05
CA ILE A 83 -8.69 -9.61 -20.84
C ILE A 83 -10.01 -10.26 -20.39
N ASN A 84 -9.97 -11.56 -20.10
CA ASN A 84 -11.13 -12.24 -19.50
C ASN A 84 -11.36 -11.68 -18.08
N PRO A 85 -12.56 -11.14 -17.75
CA PRO A 85 -12.82 -10.57 -16.42
C PRO A 85 -12.65 -11.56 -15.26
N LYS A 86 -12.92 -12.87 -15.49
CA LYS A 86 -12.66 -13.91 -14.48
C LYS A 86 -11.17 -14.08 -14.22
N LEU A 87 -10.33 -14.00 -15.27
CA LEU A 87 -8.89 -14.03 -15.11
C LEU A 87 -8.38 -12.80 -14.39
N ALA A 88 -8.91 -11.61 -14.71
CA ALA A 88 -8.59 -10.36 -14.01
C ALA A 88 -8.90 -10.47 -12.51
N LEU A 89 -10.07 -10.99 -12.16
CA LEU A 89 -10.45 -11.22 -10.75
C LEU A 89 -9.50 -12.22 -10.07
N ASN A 90 -9.17 -13.33 -10.72
CA ASN A 90 -8.26 -14.32 -10.14
C ASN A 90 -6.86 -13.75 -9.90
N ILE A 91 -6.38 -12.86 -10.77
CA ILE A 91 -5.10 -12.15 -10.56
C ILE A 91 -5.19 -11.24 -9.33
N CYS A 92 -6.25 -10.46 -9.19
CA CYS A 92 -6.45 -9.62 -8.02
C CYS A 92 -6.48 -10.46 -6.74
N LEU A 93 -7.22 -11.57 -6.72
CA LEU A 93 -7.31 -12.45 -5.55
C LEU A 93 -5.96 -13.12 -5.22
N ALA A 94 -5.18 -13.50 -6.24
CA ALA A 94 -3.85 -14.08 -6.05
C ALA A 94 -2.87 -13.06 -5.44
N LEU A 95 -2.85 -11.81 -5.95
CA LEU A 95 -2.03 -10.74 -5.38
C LEU A 95 -2.42 -10.43 -3.93
N LEU A 96 -3.71 -10.36 -3.66
CA LEU A 96 -4.23 -10.15 -2.30
C LEU A 96 -3.83 -11.28 -1.36
N ALA A 97 -3.93 -12.54 -1.81
CA ALA A 97 -3.53 -13.71 -1.03
C ALA A 97 -2.02 -13.71 -0.72
N ILE A 98 -1.19 -13.31 -1.70
CA ILE A 98 0.26 -13.15 -1.48
C ILE A 98 0.51 -12.10 -0.41
N ASP A 99 -0.15 -10.93 -0.48
CA ASP A 99 0.02 -9.87 0.50
C ASP A 99 -0.36 -10.33 1.91
N VAL A 100 -1.51 -10.99 2.08
CA VAL A 100 -1.95 -11.54 3.37
C VAL A 100 -0.94 -12.56 3.91
N LEU A 101 -0.50 -13.51 3.09
CA LEU A 101 0.45 -14.53 3.52
C LEU A 101 1.78 -13.91 3.96
N VAL A 102 2.32 -13.01 3.14
CA VAL A 102 3.57 -12.30 3.45
C VAL A 102 3.41 -11.43 4.69
N GLY A 103 2.30 -10.70 4.82
CA GLY A 103 1.99 -9.90 6.00
C GLY A 103 1.95 -10.72 7.28
N LEU A 104 1.33 -11.91 7.26
CA LEU A 104 1.32 -12.82 8.41
C LEU A 104 2.73 -13.36 8.75
N ILE A 105 3.56 -13.63 7.74
CA ILE A 105 4.94 -14.05 7.97
C ILE A 105 5.75 -12.91 8.59
N VAL A 106 5.65 -11.68 8.05
CA VAL A 106 6.34 -10.50 8.61
C VAL A 106 5.90 -10.24 10.04
N LEU A 107 4.59 -10.36 10.32
CA LEU A 107 4.04 -10.26 11.68
C LEU A 107 4.67 -11.28 12.62
N SER A 108 4.84 -12.54 12.20
CA SER A 108 5.45 -13.60 13.01
C SER A 108 6.95 -13.40 13.25
N LEU A 109 7.64 -12.72 12.34
CA LEU A 109 9.07 -12.43 12.42
C LEU A 109 9.39 -11.15 13.21
N THR A 110 8.39 -10.32 13.46
CA THR A 110 8.57 -9.01 14.11
C THR A 110 7.77 -8.90 15.40
N ASN A 111 6.76 -8.05 15.44
CA ASN A 111 5.91 -7.85 16.60
C ASN A 111 4.47 -7.51 16.19
N LEU A 112 3.52 -7.80 17.08
CA LEU A 112 2.10 -7.53 16.88
C LEU A 112 1.78 -6.04 16.64
N ALA A 113 2.67 -5.13 16.97
CA ALA A 113 2.53 -3.68 16.76
C ALA A 113 2.36 -3.27 15.27
N ILE A 114 2.82 -4.11 14.32
CA ILE A 114 2.60 -3.83 12.89
C ILE A 114 1.16 -4.10 12.44
N LEU A 115 0.42 -4.95 13.15
CA LEU A 115 -0.92 -5.40 12.74
C LEU A 115 -1.94 -4.26 12.65
N PRO A 116 -2.08 -3.33 13.62
CA PRO A 116 -3.03 -2.24 13.51
C PRO A 116 -2.77 -1.33 12.31
N ILE A 117 -1.51 -0.99 12.05
CA ILE A 117 -1.11 -0.09 10.96
C ILE A 117 -1.20 -0.81 9.62
N GLY A 118 -0.58 -1.98 9.50
CA GLY A 118 -0.61 -2.79 8.28
C GLY A 118 -2.02 -3.24 7.93
N GLY A 119 -2.82 -3.64 8.93
CA GLY A 119 -4.23 -4.00 8.75
C GLY A 119 -5.09 -2.82 8.29
N LEU A 120 -4.84 -1.62 8.81
CA LEU A 120 -5.52 -0.40 8.35
C LEU A 120 -5.16 -0.10 6.88
N CYS A 121 -3.88 -0.15 6.50
CA CYS A 121 -3.45 0.04 5.12
C CYS A 121 -4.07 -0.99 4.18
N PHE A 122 -4.12 -2.25 4.60
CA PHE A 122 -4.75 -3.33 3.85
C PHE A 122 -6.25 -3.10 3.61
N LEU A 123 -6.99 -2.67 4.64
CA LEU A 123 -8.40 -2.32 4.52
C LEU A 123 -8.60 -1.12 3.59
N ILE A 124 -7.78 -0.07 3.73
CA ILE A 124 -7.83 1.08 2.84
C ILE A 124 -7.57 0.64 1.40
N ALA A 125 -6.60 -0.22 1.13
CA ALA A 125 -6.29 -0.72 -0.21
C ALA A 125 -7.49 -1.43 -0.87
N ILE A 126 -8.23 -2.25 -0.12
CA ILE A 126 -9.43 -2.93 -0.61
C ILE A 126 -10.55 -1.92 -0.92
N PHE A 127 -10.84 -1.02 0.02
CA PHE A 127 -11.95 -0.07 -0.08
C PHE A 127 -11.60 1.19 -0.89
N TYR A 128 -10.36 1.30 -1.39
CA TYR A 128 -9.94 2.45 -2.18
C TYR A 128 -10.84 2.67 -3.41
N THR A 129 -11.18 1.58 -4.12
CA THR A 129 -12.06 1.62 -5.31
C THR A 129 -13.32 0.77 -5.18
N TYR A 130 -13.45 0.00 -4.11
CA TYR A 130 -14.56 -0.93 -3.90
C TYR A 130 -15.56 -0.43 -2.86
N GLY A 131 -16.82 -0.80 -3.05
CA GLY A 131 -17.89 -0.55 -2.09
C GLY A 131 -18.64 0.78 -2.32
N PRO A 132 -19.57 1.10 -1.40
CA PRO A 132 -20.39 2.32 -1.50
C PRO A 132 -19.58 3.60 -1.23
N PHE A 133 -18.47 3.47 -0.52
CA PHE A 133 -17.55 4.55 -0.15
C PHE A 133 -16.18 4.35 -0.81
N ALA A 134 -16.15 4.13 -2.15
CA ALA A 134 -14.90 4.08 -2.87
C ALA A 134 -14.11 5.39 -2.66
N PHE A 135 -13.04 5.34 -1.83
CA PHE A 135 -12.28 6.54 -1.42
C PHE A 135 -11.66 7.29 -2.60
N SER A 136 -11.35 6.58 -3.68
CA SER A 136 -10.83 7.18 -4.92
C SER A 136 -11.80 8.17 -5.59
N ARG A 137 -13.09 8.13 -5.24
CA ARG A 137 -14.12 9.03 -5.78
C ARG A 137 -14.35 10.28 -4.94
N PHE A 138 -13.69 10.39 -3.81
CA PHE A 138 -13.76 11.53 -2.91
C PHE A 138 -12.38 12.23 -2.89
N PRO A 139 -12.32 13.53 -2.52
CA PRO A 139 -11.05 14.25 -2.36
C PRO A 139 -10.26 13.75 -1.12
N LEU A 140 -10.33 12.45 -0.85
CA LEU A 140 -9.62 11.73 0.20
C LEU A 140 -8.61 10.75 -0.39
N GLY A 141 -8.69 10.46 -1.70
CA GLY A 141 -7.84 9.48 -2.36
C GLY A 141 -6.36 9.82 -2.21
N GLU A 142 -5.97 11.06 -2.47
CA GLU A 142 -4.59 11.55 -2.36
C GLU A 142 -4.08 11.50 -0.91
N ILE A 143 -4.95 11.87 0.04
CA ILE A 143 -4.62 11.82 1.47
C ILE A 143 -4.36 10.38 1.90
N LEU A 144 -5.23 9.45 1.52
CA LEU A 144 -5.10 8.03 1.90
C LEU A 144 -3.90 7.36 1.22
N ALA A 145 -3.64 7.68 -0.04
CA ALA A 145 -2.45 7.20 -0.74
C ALA A 145 -1.17 7.75 -0.09
N GLY A 146 -1.10 9.06 0.17
CA GLY A 146 0.00 9.67 0.91
C GLY A 146 0.21 9.04 2.28
N LEU A 147 -0.88 8.76 3.01
CA LEU A 147 -0.84 8.13 4.32
C LEU A 147 -0.33 6.69 4.24
N CYS A 148 -0.89 5.85 3.35
CA CYS A 148 -0.54 4.42 3.28
C CYS A 148 0.83 4.19 2.64
N GLU A 149 1.09 4.76 1.45
CA GLU A 149 2.34 4.53 0.72
C GLU A 149 3.47 5.42 1.22
N GLY A 150 3.16 6.66 1.62
CA GLY A 150 4.14 7.60 2.15
C GLY A 150 4.45 7.34 3.61
N PHE A 151 3.55 7.76 4.48
CA PHE A 151 3.78 7.77 5.93
C PHE A 151 3.92 6.36 6.50
N PHE A 152 2.91 5.51 6.32
CA PHE A 152 2.93 4.16 6.89
C PHE A 152 3.91 3.24 6.19
N GLY A 153 4.13 3.39 4.88
CA GLY A 153 5.18 2.65 4.16
C GLY A 153 6.56 2.92 4.74
N PHE A 154 6.89 4.19 4.99
CA PHE A 154 8.11 4.59 5.69
C PHE A 154 8.15 4.04 7.13
N PHE A 155 7.11 4.31 7.93
CA PHE A 155 7.05 3.94 9.35
C PHE A 155 7.19 2.43 9.55
N LEU A 156 6.43 1.63 8.82
CA LEU A 156 6.48 0.17 8.91
C LEU A 156 7.87 -0.37 8.53
N THR A 157 8.50 0.22 7.51
CA THR A 157 9.86 -0.19 7.12
C THR A 157 10.89 0.13 8.19
N VAL A 158 10.81 1.32 8.80
CA VAL A 158 11.66 1.67 9.95
C VAL A 158 11.40 0.69 11.09
N TYR A 159 10.14 0.43 11.41
CA TYR A 159 9.78 -0.46 12.50
C TYR A 159 10.26 -1.89 12.28
N ILE A 160 10.06 -2.46 11.08
CA ILE A 160 10.53 -3.82 10.72
C ILE A 160 12.05 -3.96 10.91
N ASN A 161 12.80 -2.88 10.68
CA ASN A 161 14.25 -2.88 10.85
C ASN A 161 14.73 -2.51 12.27
N SER A 162 13.80 -2.23 13.19
CA SER A 162 14.13 -1.79 14.56
C SER A 162 13.15 -2.28 15.63
N TYR A 163 12.33 -3.29 15.35
CA TYR A 163 11.33 -3.83 16.29
C TYR A 163 11.95 -4.37 17.59
N ASP A 164 13.21 -4.77 17.54
CA ASP A 164 14.01 -5.26 18.68
C ASP A 164 14.47 -4.14 19.64
N LYS A 165 14.31 -2.86 19.27
CA LYS A 165 14.75 -1.71 20.07
C LYS A 165 13.75 -1.32 21.17
N GLY A 166 12.56 -1.92 21.21
CA GLY A 166 11.61 -1.80 22.32
C GLY A 166 10.94 -0.42 22.49
N TYR A 167 11.00 0.47 21.50
CA TYR A 167 10.41 1.82 21.59
C TYR A 167 8.92 1.88 21.22
N PHE A 168 8.43 0.85 20.53
CA PHE A 168 7.02 0.71 20.15
C PHE A 168 6.69 -0.78 20.05
N PHE A 169 5.83 -1.27 20.94
CA PHE A 169 5.37 -2.66 20.87
C PHE A 169 4.03 -2.86 21.58
N ILE A 170 3.35 -3.93 21.17
CA ILE A 170 2.10 -4.39 21.76
C ILE A 170 2.32 -5.78 22.32
N ASN A 171 2.02 -5.96 23.60
CA ASN A 171 2.03 -7.25 24.27
C ASN A 171 0.63 -7.62 24.75
N PHE A 172 0.28 -8.91 24.61
CA PHE A 172 -0.87 -9.51 25.27
C PHE A 172 -0.38 -10.38 26.43
N ASP A 173 -0.90 -10.12 27.61
CA ASP A 173 -0.69 -10.97 28.77
C ASP A 173 -1.65 -12.16 28.75
N ARG A 174 -1.37 -13.22 29.56
CA ARG A 174 -2.22 -14.39 29.72
C ARG A 174 -3.65 -14.06 30.18
N ASN A 175 -3.84 -12.93 30.81
CA ASN A 175 -5.15 -12.43 31.29
C ASN A 175 -5.90 -11.62 30.22
N TRP A 176 -5.49 -11.68 28.94
CA TRP A 176 -6.04 -10.86 27.84
C TRP A 176 -5.88 -9.35 28.06
N SER A 177 -5.01 -8.92 28.96
CA SER A 177 -4.67 -7.51 29.07
C SER A 177 -3.69 -7.13 27.97
N MET A 178 -4.00 -6.04 27.25
CA MET A 178 -3.16 -5.50 26.18
C MET A 178 -2.38 -4.29 26.73
N THR A 179 -1.07 -4.34 26.63
CA THR A 179 -0.19 -3.23 27.00
C THR A 179 0.46 -2.65 25.75
N TRP A 180 0.40 -1.32 25.63
CA TRP A 180 1.06 -0.56 24.57
C TRP A 180 2.24 0.17 25.19
N THR A 181 3.41 -0.03 24.61
CA THR A 181 4.61 0.72 25.02
C THR A 181 5.07 1.58 23.86
N TRP A 182 5.34 2.84 24.14
CA TRP A 182 5.86 3.80 23.17
C TRP A 182 6.83 4.77 23.84
N ASP A 183 7.96 5.03 23.16
CA ASP A 183 8.90 6.09 23.53
C ASP A 183 8.79 7.23 22.52
N PHE A 184 8.16 8.32 22.94
CA PHE A 184 7.90 9.46 22.07
C PHE A 184 9.20 10.14 21.59
N LYS A 185 10.28 10.11 22.38
CA LYS A 185 11.56 10.68 21.96
C LYS A 185 12.16 9.98 20.75
N ILE A 186 12.00 8.66 20.70
CA ILE A 186 12.46 7.85 19.57
C ILE A 186 11.48 7.94 18.41
N LEU A 187 10.18 7.97 18.70
CA LEU A 187 9.13 8.03 17.66
C LEU A 187 9.09 9.39 16.93
N LEU A 188 9.36 10.49 17.62
CA LEU A 188 9.22 11.83 17.04
C LEU A 188 10.03 12.02 15.74
N PRO A 189 11.34 11.69 15.67
CA PRO A 189 12.09 11.78 14.41
C PRO A 189 11.49 10.93 13.29
N ILE A 190 11.02 9.71 13.62
CA ILE A 190 10.40 8.79 12.67
C ILE A 190 9.12 9.41 12.11
N LEU A 191 8.26 9.96 12.97
CA LEU A 191 7.01 10.60 12.56
C LEU A 191 7.26 11.83 11.69
N LEU A 192 8.26 12.66 12.01
CA LEU A 192 8.59 13.86 11.24
C LEU A 192 9.07 13.51 9.82
N VAL A 193 9.96 12.52 9.68
CA VAL A 193 10.39 12.07 8.35
C VAL A 193 9.25 11.35 7.61
N GLY A 194 8.42 10.60 8.33
CA GLY A 194 7.21 10.00 7.78
C GLY A 194 6.25 11.03 7.18
N LEU A 195 6.10 12.20 7.83
CA LEU A 195 5.29 13.30 7.27
C LEU A 195 5.87 13.86 5.98
N MET A 196 7.19 13.90 5.80
CA MET A 196 7.80 14.29 4.52
C MET A 196 7.48 13.26 3.43
N CYS A 197 7.55 11.98 3.75
CA CYS A 197 7.16 10.90 2.84
C CYS A 197 5.65 10.96 2.49
N PHE A 198 4.80 11.31 3.46
CA PHE A 198 3.38 11.57 3.21
C PHE A 198 3.20 12.67 2.15
N VAL A 199 3.81 13.84 2.35
CA VAL A 199 3.68 14.99 1.43
C VAL A 199 4.18 14.62 0.04
N GLN A 200 5.27 13.87 -0.06
CA GLN A 200 5.80 13.41 -1.34
C GLN A 200 4.78 12.55 -2.09
N ASN A 201 4.24 11.50 -1.48
CA ASN A 201 3.27 10.60 -2.13
C ASN A 201 1.93 11.29 -2.38
N PHE A 202 1.49 12.16 -1.48
CA PHE A 202 0.32 13.01 -1.69
C PHE A 202 0.48 13.85 -2.98
N ASN A 203 1.63 14.51 -3.18
CA ASN A 203 1.87 15.32 -4.37
C ASN A 203 1.93 14.48 -5.66
N ILE A 204 2.48 13.26 -5.61
CA ILE A 204 2.48 12.35 -6.76
C ILE A 204 1.03 12.03 -7.17
N MET A 205 0.21 11.58 -6.23
CA MET A 205 -1.20 11.24 -6.51
C MET A 205 -2.01 12.46 -6.94
N PHE A 206 -1.77 13.62 -6.32
CA PHE A 206 -2.43 14.85 -6.70
C PHE A 206 -2.07 15.27 -8.14
N SER A 207 -0.82 15.10 -8.55
CA SER A 207 -0.38 15.36 -9.91
C SER A 207 -1.03 14.40 -10.92
N ASP A 208 -1.11 13.12 -10.58
CA ASP A 208 -1.79 12.12 -11.42
C ASP A 208 -3.27 12.46 -11.61
N ASN A 209 -3.98 12.83 -10.54
CA ASN A 209 -5.39 13.23 -10.62
C ASN A 209 -5.61 14.51 -11.45
N ILE A 210 -4.67 15.47 -11.42
CA ILE A 210 -4.73 16.65 -12.31
C ILE A 210 -4.59 16.23 -13.78
N CYS A 211 -3.68 15.30 -14.08
CA CYS A 211 -3.49 14.80 -15.43
C CYS A 211 -4.72 14.04 -15.97
N ASP A 212 -5.43 13.34 -15.09
CA ASP A 212 -6.58 12.52 -15.47
C ASP A 212 -7.93 13.27 -15.38
N LEU A 213 -7.93 14.55 -14.95
CA LEU A 213 -9.13 15.35 -14.68
C LEU A 213 -10.13 15.38 -15.84
N GLU A 214 -9.67 15.52 -17.09
CA GLU A 214 -10.55 15.53 -18.26
C GLU A 214 -11.25 14.19 -18.50
N GLN A 215 -10.61 13.09 -18.09
CA GLN A 215 -11.18 11.75 -18.19
C GLN A 215 -12.19 11.49 -17.09
N ASP A 216 -11.89 11.96 -15.87
CA ASP A 216 -12.73 11.76 -14.69
C ASP A 216 -14.03 12.56 -14.73
N ILE A 217 -14.02 13.76 -15.32
CA ILE A 217 -15.25 14.58 -15.51
C ILE A 217 -16.27 13.90 -16.43
N ARG A 218 -15.83 13.00 -17.33
CA ARG A 218 -16.70 12.29 -18.28
C ARG A 218 -17.28 10.98 -17.72
N ASN A 219 -16.85 10.55 -16.54
CA ASN A 219 -17.22 9.26 -15.94
C ASN A 219 -18.03 9.43 -14.63
#